data_73a42da2ff04922fd38fc8dac967489c
#
_entry.id   73a42da2ff04922fd38fc8dac967489c
#
_cell.length_a   1.000
_cell.length_b   1.000
_cell.length_c   1.000
_cell.angle_alpha   90.00
_cell.angle_beta   90.00
_cell.angle_gamma   90.00
#
_symmetry.space_group_name_H-M   'P 1'
#
loop_
_entity.id
_entity.type
_entity.pdbx_description
1 polymer ?
#
loop_
_entity_poly.entity_id
_entity_poly.type
_entity_poly.pdbx_seq_one_letter_code
_entity_poly.pdbx_strand_id
1 'polypeptide(L)'
;MRILFIGGTGIISTACVARALAKGLDITLLNRGKSVRPTPPGAKVITANIHNPAELRAALAGQDFDVVVDWIAFTPQDVQRDIDLFNGKTGQYIFISSASAYQTPASNLPIRESTPLANPFWEYSRNKIACEELLLDEYRKNKFPFTIVRPSHTYDQTCFPNEGGFTVIDRMLKGKPVMVYGDGTSIWTLTHSSDFAKGFVGLLGNYRAIGEIFHITTDEWLTWNQIFQLLGEAAGVAPKLVHVPSDLIAAYDANIGAGLLGDKSNSSIFDNSKIKQVVPEFICTVPFSQGAKEIIAWHMADPSRQVVDEQFDQLSDKILENYQKAWPK
;
A
#
# COMPACT_ATOMS: atom_id res chain seq x y z
N MET A 1 -18.93 -18.85 -2.63
CA MET A 1 -17.62 -18.75 -1.95
C MET A 1 -17.75 -17.67 -0.89
N ARG A 2 -17.53 -18.05 0.37
CA ARG A 2 -17.59 -17.16 1.54
C ARG A 2 -16.19 -16.66 1.86
N ILE A 3 -16.00 -15.37 1.96
CA ILE A 3 -14.69 -14.74 2.12
C ILE A 3 -14.70 -13.84 3.35
N LEU A 4 -13.74 -14.01 4.23
CA LEU A 4 -13.47 -13.13 5.35
C LEU A 4 -12.37 -12.13 5.00
N PHE A 5 -12.65 -10.86 5.14
CA PHE A 5 -11.63 -9.80 5.12
C PHE A 5 -11.42 -9.29 6.55
N ILE A 6 -10.28 -9.58 7.11
CA ILE A 6 -9.81 -9.00 8.36
C ILE A 6 -9.30 -7.59 8.05
N GLY A 7 -10.06 -6.57 8.45
CA GLY A 7 -9.98 -5.21 7.93
C GLY A 7 -11.01 -4.97 6.82
N GLY A 8 -10.62 -4.43 5.67
CA GLY A 8 -11.52 -4.29 4.51
C GLY A 8 -12.05 -2.88 4.26
N THR A 9 -11.68 -1.91 5.10
CA THR A 9 -12.07 -0.49 4.96
C THR A 9 -10.86 0.45 4.78
N GLY A 10 -9.71 -0.09 4.37
CA GLY A 10 -8.51 0.68 4.02
C GLY A 10 -8.52 1.17 2.56
N ILE A 11 -7.47 1.86 2.15
CA ILE A 11 -7.29 2.41 0.78
C ILE A 11 -7.43 1.31 -0.26
N ILE A 12 -6.68 0.23 -0.11
CA ILE A 12 -6.64 -0.90 -1.05
C ILE A 12 -7.88 -1.78 -0.88
N SER A 13 -8.15 -2.16 0.36
CA SER A 13 -9.16 -3.17 0.68
C SER A 13 -10.58 -2.74 0.31
N THR A 14 -10.92 -1.45 0.43
CA THR A 14 -12.26 -0.95 0.05
C THR A 14 -12.57 -1.21 -1.44
N ALA A 15 -11.61 -0.96 -2.32
CA ALA A 15 -11.77 -1.23 -3.75
C ALA A 15 -11.87 -2.74 -4.03
N CYS A 16 -11.09 -3.56 -3.31
CA CYS A 16 -11.16 -5.02 -3.41
C CYS A 16 -12.52 -5.56 -2.95
N VAL A 17 -13.05 -5.07 -1.83
CA VAL A 17 -14.38 -5.43 -1.33
C VAL A 17 -15.46 -5.07 -2.35
N ALA A 18 -15.47 -3.83 -2.85
CA ALA A 18 -16.46 -3.36 -3.82
C ALA A 18 -16.44 -4.22 -5.10
N ARG A 19 -15.23 -4.51 -5.62
CA ARG A 19 -15.08 -5.36 -6.80
C ARG A 19 -15.49 -6.81 -6.56
N ALA A 20 -15.16 -7.38 -5.40
CA ALA A 20 -15.55 -8.74 -5.04
C ALA A 20 -17.07 -8.89 -4.94
N LEU A 21 -17.74 -7.92 -4.31
CA LEU A 21 -19.22 -7.86 -4.25
C LEU A 21 -19.84 -7.72 -5.65
N ALA A 22 -19.27 -6.87 -6.52
CA ALA A 22 -19.72 -6.73 -7.90
C ALA A 22 -19.58 -8.02 -8.73
N LYS A 23 -18.64 -8.91 -8.35
CA LYS A 23 -18.53 -10.28 -8.92
C LYS A 23 -19.43 -11.31 -8.22
N GLY A 24 -20.31 -10.91 -7.31
CA GLY A 24 -21.23 -11.78 -6.61
C GLY A 24 -20.62 -12.66 -5.52
N LEU A 25 -19.45 -12.28 -4.99
CA LEU A 25 -18.80 -13.01 -3.89
C LEU A 25 -19.43 -12.62 -2.55
N ASP A 26 -19.54 -13.57 -1.63
CA ASP A 26 -20.08 -13.35 -0.28
C ASP A 26 -18.97 -12.86 0.64
N ILE A 27 -18.96 -11.54 0.89
CA ILE A 27 -17.90 -10.86 1.65
C ILE A 27 -18.37 -10.54 3.06
N THR A 28 -17.59 -11.00 4.02
CA THR A 28 -17.70 -10.62 5.43
C THR A 28 -16.48 -9.84 5.85
N LEU A 29 -16.66 -8.65 6.42
CA LEU A 29 -15.59 -7.84 6.99
C LEU A 29 -15.54 -8.06 8.51
N LEU A 30 -14.35 -8.35 9.03
CA LEU A 30 -14.08 -8.34 10.46
C LEU A 30 -13.32 -7.05 10.79
N ASN A 31 -13.93 -6.16 11.54
CA ASN A 31 -13.32 -4.89 11.92
C ASN A 31 -13.83 -4.40 13.29
N ARG A 32 -13.22 -3.34 13.83
CA ARG A 32 -13.56 -2.76 15.13
C ARG A 32 -14.75 -1.76 15.10
N GLY A 33 -15.36 -1.54 13.93
CA GLY A 33 -16.42 -0.55 13.75
C GLY A 33 -15.99 0.92 13.90
N LYS A 34 -14.67 1.21 13.85
CA LYS A 34 -14.12 2.56 14.08
C LYS A 34 -13.54 3.21 12.79
N SER A 35 -13.78 2.61 11.62
CA SER A 35 -13.29 3.16 10.35
C SER A 35 -14.07 4.43 10.00
N VAL A 36 -13.34 5.46 9.56
CA VAL A 36 -13.93 6.68 8.98
C VAL A 36 -14.43 6.44 7.55
N ARG A 37 -13.97 5.38 6.89
CA ARG A 37 -14.44 4.98 5.57
C ARG A 37 -15.70 4.12 5.74
N PRO A 38 -16.74 4.37 4.94
CA PRO A 38 -17.95 3.57 4.99
C PRO A 38 -17.67 2.14 4.54
N THR A 39 -18.38 1.20 5.13
CA THR A 39 -18.40 -0.19 4.64
C THR A 39 -19.05 -0.23 3.26
N PRO A 40 -18.42 -0.87 2.26
CA PRO A 40 -19.04 -1.05 0.95
C PRO A 40 -20.43 -1.72 1.05
N PRO A 41 -21.45 -1.19 0.37
CA PRO A 41 -22.80 -1.74 0.41
C PRO A 41 -22.82 -3.21 -0.04
N GLY A 42 -23.50 -4.06 0.72
CA GLY A 42 -23.60 -5.51 0.45
C GLY A 42 -22.59 -6.38 1.21
N ALA A 43 -21.57 -5.79 1.84
CA ALA A 43 -20.68 -6.55 2.74
C ALA A 43 -21.35 -6.81 4.09
N LYS A 44 -21.22 -8.04 4.59
CA LYS A 44 -21.57 -8.38 5.97
C LYS A 44 -20.48 -7.87 6.91
N VAL A 45 -20.83 -7.57 8.17
CA VAL A 45 -19.85 -7.08 9.14
C VAL A 45 -19.91 -7.89 10.42
N ILE A 46 -18.76 -8.37 10.85
CA ILE A 46 -18.51 -8.91 12.19
C ILE A 46 -17.69 -7.86 12.94
N THR A 47 -18.22 -7.34 14.04
CA THR A 47 -17.51 -6.37 14.87
C THR A 47 -16.76 -7.09 15.97
N ALA A 48 -15.43 -7.06 15.92
CA ALA A 48 -14.55 -7.62 16.95
C ALA A 48 -13.16 -6.96 16.90
N ASN A 49 -12.49 -6.95 18.04
CA ASN A 49 -11.10 -6.54 18.11
C ASN A 49 -10.19 -7.75 17.84
N ILE A 50 -9.47 -7.73 16.74
CA ILE A 50 -8.55 -8.81 16.34
C ILE A 50 -7.42 -9.07 17.36
N HIS A 51 -7.07 -8.05 18.14
CA HIS A 51 -6.05 -8.18 19.20
C HIS A 51 -6.62 -8.70 20.53
N ASN A 52 -7.93 -9.02 20.59
CA ASN A 52 -8.55 -9.69 21.73
C ASN A 52 -8.91 -11.13 21.34
N PRO A 53 -8.10 -12.15 21.71
CA PRO A 53 -8.30 -13.53 21.27
C PRO A 53 -9.64 -14.13 21.71
N ALA A 54 -10.17 -13.74 22.87
CA ALA A 54 -11.46 -14.26 23.37
C ALA A 54 -12.63 -13.71 22.56
N GLU A 55 -12.64 -12.40 22.33
CA GLU A 55 -13.64 -11.70 21.50
C GLU A 55 -13.62 -12.23 20.05
N LEU A 56 -12.43 -12.37 19.48
CA LEU A 56 -12.24 -12.86 18.13
C LEU A 56 -12.76 -14.30 17.95
N ARG A 57 -12.41 -15.22 18.87
CA ARG A 57 -12.90 -16.60 18.82
C ARG A 57 -14.43 -16.68 18.98
N ALA A 58 -15.00 -15.87 19.85
CA ALA A 58 -16.46 -15.82 20.02
C ALA A 58 -17.14 -15.28 18.76
N ALA A 59 -16.60 -14.23 18.15
CA ALA A 59 -17.15 -13.63 16.94
C ALA A 59 -17.07 -14.53 15.71
N LEU A 60 -16.07 -15.40 15.64
CA LEU A 60 -15.87 -16.35 14.54
C LEU A 60 -16.47 -17.76 14.82
N ALA A 61 -17.05 -17.99 16.02
CA ALA A 61 -17.62 -19.28 16.37
C ALA A 61 -18.75 -19.68 15.42
N GLY A 62 -18.68 -20.89 14.86
CA GLY A 62 -19.66 -21.38 13.88
C GLY A 62 -19.60 -20.72 12.50
N GLN A 63 -18.58 -19.92 12.22
CA GLN A 63 -18.34 -19.31 10.92
C GLN A 63 -17.26 -20.11 10.18
N ASP A 64 -17.53 -20.42 8.91
CA ASP A 64 -16.55 -21.03 8.01
C ASP A 64 -16.35 -20.13 6.80
N PHE A 65 -15.10 -19.99 6.38
CA PHE A 65 -14.73 -19.18 5.23
C PHE A 65 -13.85 -19.99 4.27
N ASP A 66 -14.21 -19.95 2.99
CA ASP A 66 -13.42 -20.59 1.94
C ASP A 66 -12.07 -19.88 1.75
N VAL A 67 -12.09 -18.54 1.91
CA VAL A 67 -10.92 -17.67 1.80
C VAL A 67 -10.87 -16.69 2.97
N VAL A 68 -9.71 -16.52 3.57
CA VAL A 68 -9.43 -15.49 4.58
C VAL A 68 -8.37 -14.54 4.04
N VAL A 69 -8.59 -13.24 4.16
CA VAL A 69 -7.63 -12.20 3.75
C VAL A 69 -7.33 -11.31 4.94
N ASP A 70 -6.07 -11.19 5.35
CA ASP A 70 -5.69 -10.22 6.39
C ASP A 70 -4.99 -9.00 5.78
N TRP A 71 -5.66 -7.83 5.93
CA TRP A 71 -5.19 -6.51 5.51
C TRP A 71 -4.41 -5.77 6.59
N ILE A 72 -4.42 -6.28 7.83
CA ILE A 72 -3.92 -5.58 9.01
C ILE A 72 -2.91 -6.39 9.85
N ALA A 73 -2.44 -7.52 9.33
CA ALA A 73 -1.29 -8.24 9.89
C ALA A 73 0.00 -7.52 9.50
N PHE A 74 0.75 -7.03 10.49
CA PHE A 74 1.99 -6.29 10.30
C PHE A 74 3.21 -6.98 10.91
N THR A 75 3.00 -7.93 11.80
CA THR A 75 4.05 -8.63 12.54
C THR A 75 3.90 -10.14 12.42
N PRO A 76 4.99 -10.93 12.64
CA PRO A 76 4.87 -12.38 12.70
C PRO A 76 3.86 -12.89 13.73
N GLN A 77 3.65 -12.16 14.83
CA GLN A 77 2.67 -12.51 15.86
C GLN A 77 1.23 -12.40 15.33
N ASP A 78 0.96 -11.42 14.46
CA ASP A 78 -0.34 -11.30 13.81
C ASP A 78 -0.60 -12.51 12.88
N VAL A 79 0.40 -12.87 12.08
CA VAL A 79 0.32 -14.02 11.16
C VAL A 79 0.20 -15.32 11.92
N GLN A 80 0.93 -15.50 13.03
CA GLN A 80 0.82 -16.72 13.86
C GLN A 80 -0.58 -16.86 14.46
N ARG A 81 -1.17 -15.77 14.95
CA ARG A 81 -2.56 -15.75 15.41
C ARG A 81 -3.51 -16.26 14.31
N ASP A 82 -3.33 -15.81 13.09
CA ASP A 82 -4.19 -16.20 11.98
C ASP A 82 -3.99 -17.67 11.57
N ILE A 83 -2.75 -18.15 11.60
CA ILE A 83 -2.45 -19.58 11.41
C ILE A 83 -3.18 -20.41 12.46
N ASP A 84 -3.08 -20.05 13.73
CA ASP A 84 -3.74 -20.77 14.84
C ASP A 84 -5.27 -20.78 14.72
N LEU A 85 -5.86 -19.74 14.13
CA LEU A 85 -7.31 -19.63 13.95
C LEU A 85 -7.82 -20.39 12.74
N PHE A 86 -7.08 -20.37 11.62
CA PHE A 86 -7.60 -20.78 10.32
C PHE A 86 -6.95 -22.05 9.76
N ASN A 87 -5.92 -22.61 10.42
CA ASN A 87 -5.31 -23.86 9.96
C ASN A 87 -6.34 -25.00 9.94
N GLY A 88 -6.48 -25.65 8.78
CA GLY A 88 -7.46 -26.71 8.56
C GLY A 88 -8.92 -26.24 8.44
N LYS A 89 -9.19 -24.91 8.45
CA LYS A 89 -10.53 -24.31 8.40
C LYS A 89 -10.78 -23.41 7.20
N THR A 90 -9.75 -23.10 6.44
CA THR A 90 -9.87 -22.30 5.21
C THR A 90 -9.13 -22.97 4.06
N GLY A 91 -9.63 -22.80 2.85
CA GLY A 91 -8.98 -23.30 1.64
C GLY A 91 -7.88 -22.37 1.12
N GLN A 92 -7.89 -21.09 1.53
CA GLN A 92 -6.87 -20.12 1.16
C GLN A 92 -6.76 -19.02 2.23
N TYR A 93 -5.55 -18.68 2.62
CA TYR A 93 -5.22 -17.51 3.44
C TYR A 93 -4.39 -16.53 2.62
N ILE A 94 -4.85 -15.31 2.45
CA ILE A 94 -4.13 -14.28 1.70
C ILE A 94 -3.54 -13.26 2.66
N PHE A 95 -2.22 -13.17 2.67
CA PHE A 95 -1.46 -12.19 3.44
C PHE A 95 -1.09 -11.00 2.55
N ILE A 96 -1.38 -9.80 3.02
CA ILE A 96 -0.96 -8.57 2.36
C ILE A 96 0.39 -8.13 2.90
N SER A 97 1.42 -8.41 2.13
CA SER A 97 2.79 -7.99 2.37
C SER A 97 3.04 -6.58 1.80
N SER A 98 4.21 -6.31 1.29
CA SER A 98 4.60 -5.04 0.67
C SER A 98 5.71 -5.25 -0.35
N ALA A 99 5.70 -4.47 -1.42
CA ALA A 99 6.84 -4.42 -2.35
C ALA A 99 8.11 -3.85 -1.71
N SER A 100 8.00 -3.08 -0.62
CA SER A 100 9.17 -2.63 0.16
C SER A 100 9.95 -3.76 0.86
N ALA A 101 9.41 -4.98 0.86
CA ALA A 101 10.11 -6.18 1.33
C ALA A 101 11.24 -6.61 0.38
N TYR A 102 11.16 -6.29 -0.91
CA TYR A 102 12.22 -6.60 -1.85
C TYR A 102 13.55 -5.93 -1.47
N GLN A 103 14.64 -6.54 -1.92
CA GLN A 103 15.98 -6.00 -1.69
C GLN A 103 16.08 -4.54 -2.10
N THR A 104 16.49 -3.70 -1.16
CA THR A 104 16.63 -2.25 -1.35
C THR A 104 18.07 -1.82 -1.09
N PRO A 105 18.78 -1.25 -2.09
CA PRO A 105 18.34 -1.08 -3.49
C PRO A 105 18.22 -2.41 -4.24
N ALA A 106 17.33 -2.46 -5.23
CA ALA A 106 17.19 -3.62 -6.08
C ALA A 106 18.44 -3.83 -6.94
N SER A 107 18.97 -5.05 -6.97
CA SER A 107 20.16 -5.38 -7.78
C SER A 107 19.85 -5.46 -9.28
N ASN A 108 18.61 -5.76 -9.63
CA ASN A 108 18.14 -5.85 -11.02
C ASN A 108 16.73 -5.28 -11.16
N LEU A 109 16.48 -4.65 -12.30
CA LEU A 109 15.14 -4.20 -12.72
C LEU A 109 14.80 -4.87 -14.05
N PRO A 110 13.52 -5.20 -14.30
CA PRO A 110 12.40 -5.06 -13.37
C PRO A 110 12.47 -6.06 -12.20
N ILE A 111 11.90 -5.67 -11.06
CA ILE A 111 11.74 -6.51 -9.88
C ILE A 111 10.76 -7.66 -10.20
N ARG A 112 11.12 -8.87 -9.77
CA ARG A 112 10.29 -10.08 -9.89
C ARG A 112 9.99 -10.66 -8.52
N GLU A 113 9.02 -11.54 -8.42
CA GLU A 113 8.69 -12.21 -7.15
C GLU A 113 9.86 -13.05 -6.60
N SER A 114 10.79 -13.47 -7.48
CA SER A 114 12.03 -14.16 -7.12
C SER A 114 13.16 -13.24 -6.66
N THR A 115 13.01 -11.91 -6.77
CA THR A 115 13.99 -10.95 -6.25
C THR A 115 14.17 -11.17 -4.75
N PRO A 116 15.40 -11.24 -4.23
CA PRO A 116 15.65 -11.41 -2.81
C PRO A 116 14.93 -10.39 -1.93
N LEU A 117 14.65 -10.76 -0.69
CA LEU A 117 14.05 -9.89 0.29
C LEU A 117 15.12 -9.35 1.23
N ALA A 118 15.26 -8.02 1.30
CA ALA A 118 16.17 -7.36 2.23
C ALA A 118 15.86 -5.86 2.31
N ASN A 119 15.57 -5.36 3.49
CA ASN A 119 15.40 -3.93 3.70
C ASN A 119 16.07 -3.50 5.02
N PRO A 120 17.30 -2.98 4.98
CA PRO A 120 18.02 -2.59 6.19
C PRO A 120 17.50 -1.30 6.81
N PHE A 121 16.75 -0.48 6.06
CA PHE A 121 16.38 0.88 6.45
C PHE A 121 15.04 0.94 7.20
N TRP A 122 14.07 0.04 6.90
CA TRP A 122 12.70 0.18 7.36
C TRP A 122 12.22 -1.04 8.14
N GLU A 123 11.87 -0.84 9.42
CA GLU A 123 11.38 -1.91 10.30
C GLU A 123 10.08 -2.53 9.78
N TYR A 124 9.17 -1.72 9.26
CA TYR A 124 7.94 -2.22 8.62
C TYR A 124 8.24 -3.29 7.56
N SER A 125 9.20 -3.03 6.69
CA SER A 125 9.59 -3.97 5.62
C SER A 125 10.22 -5.25 6.20
N ARG A 126 11.07 -5.13 7.23
CA ARG A 126 11.64 -6.30 7.92
C ARG A 126 10.57 -7.16 8.58
N ASN A 127 9.56 -6.54 9.20
CA ASN A 127 8.43 -7.26 9.77
C ASN A 127 7.61 -7.99 8.69
N LYS A 128 7.36 -7.37 7.53
CA LYS A 128 6.70 -8.04 6.41
C LYS A 128 7.52 -9.23 5.88
N ILE A 129 8.84 -9.10 5.78
CA ILE A 129 9.74 -10.20 5.41
C ILE A 129 9.59 -11.36 6.40
N ALA A 130 9.66 -11.09 7.69
CA ALA A 130 9.53 -12.12 8.73
C ALA A 130 8.14 -12.81 8.71
N CYS A 131 7.06 -12.07 8.37
CA CYS A 131 5.73 -12.66 8.15
C CYS A 131 5.73 -13.64 6.97
N GLU A 132 6.37 -13.26 5.86
CA GLU A 132 6.45 -14.14 4.68
C GLU A 132 7.26 -15.40 4.96
N GLU A 133 8.37 -15.27 5.66
CA GLU A 133 9.20 -16.42 6.07
C GLU A 133 8.43 -17.40 6.94
N LEU A 134 7.63 -16.90 7.89
CA LEU A 134 6.75 -17.71 8.72
C LEU A 134 5.72 -18.48 7.88
N LEU A 135 5.06 -17.82 6.94
CA LEU A 135 4.06 -18.45 6.06
C LEU A 135 4.68 -19.53 5.16
N LEU A 136 5.87 -19.26 4.61
CA LEU A 136 6.62 -20.22 3.80
C LEU A 136 7.01 -21.45 4.62
N ASP A 137 7.42 -21.27 5.87
CA ASP A 137 7.78 -22.36 6.78
C ASP A 137 6.53 -23.21 7.16
N GLU A 138 5.42 -22.56 7.48
CA GLU A 138 4.14 -23.23 7.77
C GLU A 138 3.57 -23.99 6.57
N TYR A 139 3.72 -23.48 5.36
CA TYR A 139 3.35 -24.20 4.16
C TYR A 139 4.18 -25.49 3.96
N ARG A 140 5.50 -25.39 4.19
CA ARG A 140 6.40 -26.57 4.08
C ARG A 140 6.09 -27.63 5.10
N LYS A 141 5.86 -27.24 6.36
CA LYS A 141 5.63 -28.14 7.49
C LYS A 141 4.20 -28.65 7.56
N ASN A 142 3.24 -27.76 7.47
CA ASN A 142 1.84 -28.01 7.84
C ASN A 142 0.86 -27.84 6.67
N LYS A 143 1.36 -27.50 5.48
CA LYS A 143 0.54 -27.25 4.28
C LYS A 143 -0.47 -26.12 4.46
N PHE A 144 -0.16 -25.12 5.30
CA PHE A 144 -1.02 -23.95 5.48
C PHE A 144 -1.22 -23.22 4.13
N PRO A 145 -2.46 -23.07 3.61
CA PRO A 145 -2.71 -22.71 2.22
C PRO A 145 -2.58 -21.20 1.97
N PHE A 146 -1.37 -20.66 2.08
CA PHE A 146 -1.14 -19.23 1.92
C PHE A 146 -1.13 -18.77 0.45
N THR A 147 -1.42 -17.51 0.27
CA THR A 147 -1.06 -16.66 -0.88
C THR A 147 -0.48 -15.37 -0.34
N ILE A 148 0.67 -14.93 -0.83
CA ILE A 148 1.26 -13.64 -0.44
C ILE A 148 1.06 -12.64 -1.56
N VAL A 149 0.58 -11.44 -1.23
CA VAL A 149 0.44 -10.33 -2.17
C VAL A 149 1.29 -9.15 -1.72
N ARG A 150 2.17 -8.66 -2.59
CA ARG A 150 3.04 -7.51 -2.38
C ARG A 150 2.55 -6.33 -3.21
N PRO A 151 1.70 -5.45 -2.68
CA PRO A 151 1.36 -4.19 -3.34
C PRO A 151 2.57 -3.26 -3.38
N SER A 152 2.74 -2.49 -4.48
CA SER A 152 3.55 -1.28 -4.49
C SER A 152 2.78 -0.15 -3.80
N HIS A 153 3.22 1.09 -3.96
CA HIS A 153 2.45 2.22 -3.44
C HIS A 153 1.09 2.29 -4.12
N THR A 154 0.05 1.96 -3.36
CA THR A 154 -1.33 1.93 -3.85
C THR A 154 -2.09 3.13 -3.29
N TYR A 155 -2.84 3.81 -4.12
CA TYR A 155 -3.55 5.04 -3.79
C TYR A 155 -5.01 5.00 -4.27
N ASP A 156 -5.84 5.86 -3.71
CA ASP A 156 -7.16 6.24 -4.20
C ASP A 156 -7.34 7.75 -4.08
N GLN A 157 -8.50 8.27 -4.44
CA GLN A 157 -8.81 9.70 -4.35
C GLN A 157 -8.58 10.34 -2.97
N THR A 158 -8.47 9.55 -1.90
CA THR A 158 -8.33 10.06 -0.53
C THR A 158 -6.88 10.05 -0.03
N CYS A 159 -5.92 9.54 -0.83
CA CYS A 159 -4.55 9.32 -0.40
C CYS A 159 -3.55 9.93 -1.38
N PHE A 160 -2.73 10.84 -0.89
CA PHE A 160 -1.59 11.34 -1.65
C PHE A 160 -0.43 10.33 -1.63
N PRO A 161 0.33 10.19 -2.73
CA PRO A 161 1.47 9.28 -2.79
C PRO A 161 2.76 9.83 -2.15
N ASN A 162 2.71 11.04 -1.62
CA ASN A 162 3.86 11.75 -1.02
C ASN A 162 3.76 11.83 0.50
N GLU A 163 4.88 12.11 1.15
CA GLU A 163 4.90 12.50 2.56
C GLU A 163 4.22 13.87 2.73
N GLY A 164 3.58 14.08 3.86
CA GLY A 164 2.88 15.34 4.18
C GLY A 164 1.48 15.48 3.56
N GLY A 165 1.05 14.55 2.71
CA GLY A 165 -0.33 14.51 2.20
C GLY A 165 -0.78 15.83 1.53
N PHE A 166 -1.95 16.36 1.96
CA PHE A 166 -2.50 17.61 1.43
C PHE A 166 -1.60 18.83 1.67
N THR A 167 -0.74 18.80 2.69
CA THR A 167 0.21 19.92 2.97
C THR A 167 1.07 20.27 1.77
N VAL A 168 1.47 19.27 0.98
CA VAL A 168 2.24 19.48 -0.24
C VAL A 168 1.43 20.27 -1.28
N ILE A 169 0.16 19.96 -1.43
CA ILE A 169 -0.74 20.69 -2.33
C ILE A 169 -1.01 22.11 -1.84
N ASP A 170 -1.24 22.28 -0.55
CA ASP A 170 -1.39 23.60 0.09
C ASP A 170 -0.16 24.47 -0.17
N ARG A 171 1.05 23.90 -0.04
CA ARG A 171 2.31 24.59 -0.38
C ARG A 171 2.35 24.99 -1.86
N MET A 172 1.98 24.08 -2.77
CA MET A 172 1.93 24.40 -4.21
C MET A 172 0.95 25.54 -4.51
N LEU A 173 -0.26 25.49 -3.94
CA LEU A 173 -1.29 26.52 -4.11
C LEU A 173 -0.84 27.89 -3.56
N LYS A 174 -0.08 27.91 -2.47
CA LYS A 174 0.51 29.12 -1.88
C LYS A 174 1.80 29.56 -2.58
N GLY A 175 2.25 28.86 -3.61
CA GLY A 175 3.49 29.16 -4.31
C GLY A 175 4.75 28.96 -3.45
N LYS A 176 4.67 28.21 -2.34
CA LYS A 176 5.80 27.81 -1.53
C LYS A 176 6.61 26.70 -2.26
N PRO A 177 7.92 26.58 -1.98
CA PRO A 177 8.72 25.49 -2.51
C PRO A 177 8.31 24.14 -1.90
N VAL A 178 8.40 23.07 -2.70
CA VAL A 178 8.08 21.70 -2.31
C VAL A 178 9.32 20.84 -2.43
N MET A 179 9.61 20.03 -1.40
CA MET A 179 10.72 19.09 -1.41
C MET A 179 10.43 17.92 -2.34
N VAL A 180 11.40 17.58 -3.18
CA VAL A 180 11.43 16.34 -3.98
C VAL A 180 12.57 15.46 -3.49
N TYR A 181 12.36 14.18 -3.42
CA TYR A 181 13.31 13.21 -2.88
C TYR A 181 14.51 13.00 -3.80
N GLY A 182 15.73 13.15 -3.30
CA GLY A 182 16.95 13.03 -4.09
C GLY A 182 16.97 14.09 -5.21
N ASP A 183 17.33 13.66 -6.41
CA ASP A 183 17.26 14.47 -7.64
C ASP A 183 15.91 14.38 -8.36
N GLY A 184 14.97 13.64 -7.78
CA GLY A 184 13.63 13.42 -8.34
C GLY A 184 13.59 12.47 -9.54
N THR A 185 14.69 11.80 -9.88
CA THR A 185 14.77 10.91 -11.07
C THR A 185 14.54 9.44 -10.76
N SER A 186 14.53 9.03 -9.49
CA SER A 186 14.17 7.66 -9.13
C SER A 186 12.75 7.35 -9.62
N ILE A 187 12.60 6.16 -10.23
CA ILE A 187 11.37 5.72 -10.87
C ILE A 187 10.47 5.06 -9.82
N TRP A 188 9.20 5.40 -9.85
CA TRP A 188 8.22 4.93 -8.89
C TRP A 188 6.97 4.39 -9.58
N THR A 189 6.37 3.35 -8.98
CA THR A 189 5.17 2.69 -9.49
C THR A 189 3.99 2.94 -8.56
N LEU A 190 3.02 3.75 -9.04
CA LEU A 190 1.82 4.14 -8.32
C LEU A 190 0.60 3.39 -8.87
N THR A 191 0.03 2.49 -8.09
CA THR A 191 -1.09 1.65 -8.53
C THR A 191 -2.41 2.18 -7.97
N HIS A 192 -3.35 2.55 -8.84
CA HIS A 192 -4.69 2.93 -8.39
C HIS A 192 -5.39 1.73 -7.75
N SER A 193 -6.07 1.94 -6.60
CA SER A 193 -6.69 0.86 -5.83
C SER A 193 -7.73 0.05 -6.61
N SER A 194 -8.44 0.68 -7.55
CA SER A 194 -9.39 -0.02 -8.43
C SER A 194 -8.68 -0.96 -9.42
N ASP A 195 -7.49 -0.60 -9.88
CA ASP A 195 -6.67 -1.45 -10.75
C ASP A 195 -6.05 -2.59 -9.96
N PHE A 196 -5.51 -2.31 -8.77
CA PHE A 196 -5.04 -3.36 -7.86
C PHE A 196 -6.13 -4.39 -7.59
N ALA A 197 -7.37 -3.95 -7.36
CA ALA A 197 -8.51 -4.82 -7.10
C ALA A 197 -8.82 -5.79 -8.26
N LYS A 198 -8.47 -5.45 -9.51
CA LYS A 198 -8.64 -6.36 -10.67
C LYS A 198 -7.78 -7.61 -10.53
N GLY A 199 -6.49 -7.42 -10.23
CA GLY A 199 -5.56 -8.53 -10.01
C GLY A 199 -5.88 -9.30 -8.74
N PHE A 200 -6.11 -8.58 -7.64
CA PHE A 200 -6.35 -9.18 -6.33
C PHE A 200 -7.60 -10.06 -6.30
N VAL A 201 -8.73 -9.60 -6.82
CA VAL A 201 -9.99 -10.37 -6.79
C VAL A 201 -9.90 -11.63 -7.65
N GLY A 202 -9.06 -11.64 -8.69
CA GLY A 202 -8.79 -12.83 -9.48
C GLY A 202 -7.97 -13.92 -8.75
N LEU A 203 -7.33 -13.58 -7.62
CA LEU A 203 -6.63 -14.53 -6.77
C LEU A 203 -7.55 -15.20 -5.72
N LEU A 204 -8.72 -14.63 -5.41
CA LEU A 204 -9.64 -15.15 -4.40
C LEU A 204 -10.19 -16.53 -4.82
N GLY A 205 -9.88 -17.55 -4.04
CA GLY A 205 -10.27 -18.94 -4.31
C GLY A 205 -9.58 -19.56 -5.52
N ASN A 206 -8.54 -18.94 -6.05
CA ASN A 206 -7.78 -19.46 -7.17
C ASN A 206 -6.72 -20.46 -6.67
N TYR A 207 -6.92 -21.74 -6.97
CA TYR A 207 -6.00 -22.80 -6.53
C TYR A 207 -4.55 -22.63 -7.05
N ARG A 208 -4.37 -21.92 -8.18
CA ARG A 208 -3.06 -21.61 -8.74
C ARG A 208 -2.28 -20.55 -7.91
N ALA A 209 -2.98 -19.88 -6.99
CA ALA A 209 -2.38 -18.90 -6.13
C ALA A 209 -1.93 -19.46 -4.78
N ILE A 210 -2.33 -20.70 -4.45
CA ILE A 210 -1.96 -21.33 -3.17
C ILE A 210 -0.49 -21.71 -3.17
N GLY A 211 0.24 -21.27 -2.14
CA GLY A 211 1.68 -21.48 -2.03
C GLY A 211 2.50 -20.49 -2.86
N GLU A 212 1.86 -19.47 -3.47
CA GLU A 212 2.48 -18.54 -4.40
C GLU A 212 2.51 -17.11 -3.87
N ILE A 213 3.45 -16.34 -4.41
CA ILE A 213 3.68 -14.94 -4.10
C ILE A 213 3.43 -14.13 -5.37
N PHE A 214 2.74 -12.99 -5.23
CA PHE A 214 2.47 -12.08 -6.32
C PHE A 214 2.75 -10.65 -5.91
N HIS A 215 3.35 -9.84 -6.75
CA HIS A 215 3.12 -8.41 -6.69
C HIS A 215 2.01 -8.03 -7.67
N ILE A 216 1.24 -7.00 -7.33
CA ILE A 216 0.17 -6.46 -8.15
C ILE A 216 0.43 -4.96 -8.26
N THR A 217 0.92 -4.53 -9.42
CA THR A 217 1.32 -3.15 -9.66
C THR A 217 0.85 -2.68 -11.04
N THR A 218 0.78 -1.37 -11.25
CA THR A 218 0.60 -0.84 -12.60
C THR A 218 1.83 -1.11 -13.47
N ASP A 219 1.65 -1.10 -14.80
CA ASP A 219 2.76 -1.09 -15.75
C ASP A 219 3.27 0.35 -16.02
N GLU A 220 2.56 1.38 -15.53
CA GLU A 220 3.03 2.77 -15.57
C GLU A 220 4.08 2.99 -14.49
N TRP A 221 5.13 3.68 -14.86
CA TRP A 221 6.17 4.12 -13.93
C TRP A 221 6.55 5.57 -14.23
N LEU A 222 6.77 6.35 -13.18
CA LEU A 222 7.01 7.78 -13.24
C LEU A 222 8.20 8.14 -12.34
N THR A 223 8.94 9.17 -12.71
CA THR A 223 9.89 9.79 -11.79
C THR A 223 9.17 10.60 -10.73
N TRP A 224 9.81 10.84 -9.59
CA TRP A 224 9.23 11.73 -8.57
C TRP A 224 8.97 13.14 -9.12
N ASN A 225 9.85 13.64 -10.00
CA ASN A 225 9.60 14.89 -10.70
C ASN A 225 8.27 14.88 -11.45
N GLN A 226 7.99 13.84 -12.21
CA GLN A 226 6.73 13.71 -12.94
C GLN A 226 5.53 13.58 -11.99
N ILE A 227 5.66 12.84 -10.89
CA ILE A 227 4.58 12.69 -9.89
C ILE A 227 4.21 14.04 -9.30
N PHE A 228 5.19 14.84 -8.83
CA PHE A 228 4.93 16.15 -8.28
C PHE A 228 4.42 17.14 -9.33
N GLN A 229 4.92 17.06 -10.56
CA GLN A 229 4.43 17.87 -11.67
C GLN A 229 2.95 17.58 -11.98
N LEU A 230 2.57 16.31 -12.08
CA LEU A 230 1.18 15.89 -12.31
C LEU A 230 0.22 16.32 -11.19
N LEU A 231 0.67 16.30 -9.93
CA LEU A 231 -0.10 16.83 -8.80
C LEU A 231 -0.30 18.34 -8.93
N GLY A 232 0.74 19.09 -9.29
CA GLY A 232 0.67 20.53 -9.53
C GLY A 232 -0.27 20.88 -10.69
N GLU A 233 -0.15 20.16 -11.81
CA GLU A 233 -1.03 20.32 -12.98
C GLU A 233 -2.49 20.06 -12.62
N ALA A 234 -2.75 18.99 -11.85
CA ALA A 234 -4.09 18.68 -11.37
C ALA A 234 -4.65 19.76 -10.44
N ALA A 235 -3.79 20.43 -9.65
CA ALA A 235 -4.15 21.55 -8.79
C ALA A 235 -4.21 22.91 -9.54
N GLY A 236 -3.86 22.94 -10.84
CA GLY A 236 -3.88 24.14 -11.66
C GLY A 236 -2.71 25.09 -11.39
N VAL A 237 -1.58 24.61 -10.87
CA VAL A 237 -0.40 25.40 -10.53
C VAL A 237 0.90 24.74 -11.02
N ALA A 238 1.91 25.57 -11.32
CA ALA A 238 3.25 25.09 -11.58
C ALA A 238 4.02 24.96 -10.25
N PRO A 239 4.40 23.75 -9.80
CA PRO A 239 5.05 23.56 -8.52
C PRO A 239 6.50 24.08 -8.54
N LYS A 240 6.95 24.69 -7.44
CA LYS A 240 8.35 25.05 -7.23
C LYS A 240 9.08 23.88 -6.58
N LEU A 241 9.64 22.99 -7.37
CA LEU A 241 10.30 21.80 -6.89
C LEU A 241 11.74 22.11 -6.42
N VAL A 242 12.08 21.65 -5.23
CA VAL A 242 13.45 21.74 -4.67
C VAL A 242 13.91 20.31 -4.34
N HIS A 243 14.99 19.89 -4.98
CA HIS A 243 15.57 18.57 -4.83
C HIS A 243 16.43 18.51 -3.58
N VAL A 244 16.09 17.65 -2.64
CA VAL A 244 16.76 17.50 -1.35
C VAL A 244 17.24 16.05 -1.20
N PRO A 245 18.53 15.79 -0.91
CA PRO A 245 19.02 14.44 -0.68
C PRO A 245 18.20 13.71 0.38
N SER A 246 17.83 12.47 0.11
CA SER A 246 16.95 11.69 1.00
C SER A 246 17.60 11.37 2.35
N ASP A 247 18.91 11.22 2.39
CA ASP A 247 19.70 11.05 3.62
C ASP A 247 19.72 12.34 4.47
N LEU A 248 19.72 13.52 3.83
CA LEU A 248 19.57 14.78 4.54
C LEU A 248 18.18 14.88 5.18
N ILE A 249 17.11 14.53 4.45
CA ILE A 249 15.75 14.50 5.03
C ILE A 249 15.71 13.52 6.21
N ALA A 250 16.32 12.35 6.06
CA ALA A 250 16.43 11.34 7.12
C ALA A 250 17.15 11.83 8.37
N ALA A 251 18.13 12.72 8.21
CA ALA A 251 18.83 13.34 9.35
C ALA A 251 17.95 14.32 10.14
N TYR A 252 16.92 14.90 9.51
CA TYR A 252 15.94 15.75 10.18
C TYR A 252 14.78 14.96 10.80
N ASP A 253 14.34 13.89 10.12
CA ASP A 253 13.26 13.02 10.58
C ASP A 253 13.54 11.56 10.19
N ALA A 254 13.84 10.74 11.18
CA ALA A 254 14.22 9.34 10.98
C ALA A 254 13.03 8.49 10.47
N ASN A 255 11.77 8.82 10.79
CA ASN A 255 10.61 8.08 10.35
C ASN A 255 10.35 8.33 8.85
N ILE A 256 10.37 9.59 8.42
CA ILE A 256 10.32 9.95 7.00
C ILE A 256 11.51 9.31 6.28
N GLY A 257 12.71 9.42 6.88
CA GLY A 257 13.94 8.82 6.35
C GLY A 257 13.86 7.34 6.11
N ALA A 258 13.27 6.57 7.03
CA ALA A 258 13.09 5.13 6.87
C ALA A 258 12.26 4.78 5.64
N GLY A 259 11.14 5.50 5.41
CA GLY A 259 10.31 5.33 4.23
C GLY A 259 10.98 5.80 2.94
N LEU A 260 11.81 6.85 3.00
CA LEU A 260 12.56 7.33 1.83
C LEU A 260 13.68 6.34 1.46
N LEU A 261 14.60 6.07 2.39
CA LEU A 261 15.78 5.24 2.14
C LEU A 261 15.42 3.77 1.91
N GLY A 262 14.38 3.28 2.61
CA GLY A 262 13.89 1.91 2.50
C GLY A 262 12.96 1.67 1.31
N ASP A 263 12.53 2.71 0.60
CA ASP A 263 11.54 2.57 -0.45
C ASP A 263 11.72 3.64 -1.56
N LYS A 264 11.30 4.89 -1.32
CA LYS A 264 11.08 5.92 -2.34
C LYS A 264 12.34 6.48 -3.01
N SER A 265 13.50 6.37 -2.37
CA SER A 265 14.78 6.86 -2.94
C SER A 265 15.34 5.98 -4.04
N ASN A 266 14.83 4.76 -4.19
CA ASN A 266 15.31 3.77 -5.16
C ASN A 266 14.27 3.52 -6.24
N SER A 267 14.73 3.25 -7.46
CA SER A 267 13.82 2.93 -8.56
C SER A 267 13.13 1.59 -8.34
N SER A 268 11.81 1.54 -8.55
CA SER A 268 10.96 0.37 -8.39
C SER A 268 10.07 0.17 -9.62
N ILE A 269 10.51 -0.73 -10.51
CA ILE A 269 9.80 -1.19 -11.70
C ILE A 269 9.55 -2.68 -11.53
N PHE A 270 8.34 -3.15 -11.83
CA PHE A 270 7.92 -4.53 -11.57
C PHE A 270 7.57 -5.29 -12.85
N ASP A 271 7.89 -6.59 -12.88
CA ASP A 271 7.48 -7.51 -13.94
C ASP A 271 6.15 -8.18 -13.56
N ASN A 272 5.04 -7.68 -14.05
CA ASN A 272 3.70 -8.18 -13.78
C ASN A 272 3.32 -9.48 -14.54
N SER A 273 4.27 -10.14 -15.20
CA SER A 273 3.98 -11.33 -16.02
C SER A 273 3.32 -12.44 -15.23
N LYS A 274 3.73 -12.67 -13.98
CA LYS A 274 3.20 -13.75 -13.13
C LYS A 274 1.72 -13.53 -12.79
N ILE A 275 1.36 -12.34 -12.31
CA ILE A 275 -0.05 -12.06 -12.00
C ILE A 275 -0.91 -12.09 -13.25
N LYS A 276 -0.43 -11.60 -14.40
CA LYS A 276 -1.15 -11.63 -15.69
C LYS A 276 -1.36 -13.05 -16.21
N GLN A 277 -0.45 -13.99 -15.93
CA GLN A 277 -0.64 -15.41 -16.28
C GLN A 277 -1.73 -16.08 -15.46
N VAL A 278 -1.90 -15.69 -14.19
CA VAL A 278 -2.89 -16.29 -13.28
C VAL A 278 -4.24 -15.58 -13.36
N VAL A 279 -4.21 -14.27 -13.62
CA VAL A 279 -5.38 -13.38 -13.76
C VAL A 279 -5.26 -12.61 -15.09
N PRO A 280 -5.58 -13.23 -16.22
CA PRO A 280 -5.40 -12.61 -17.56
C PRO A 280 -6.20 -11.32 -17.76
N GLU A 281 -7.31 -11.14 -17.04
CA GLU A 281 -8.10 -9.91 -17.07
C GLU A 281 -7.48 -8.75 -16.26
N PHE A 282 -6.34 -8.97 -15.62
CA PHE A 282 -5.64 -7.90 -14.90
C PHE A 282 -4.99 -6.93 -15.89
N ILE A 283 -5.64 -5.79 -16.09
CA ILE A 283 -5.17 -4.67 -16.90
C ILE A 283 -5.38 -3.39 -16.11
N CYS A 284 -4.32 -2.62 -15.89
CA CYS A 284 -4.39 -1.29 -15.28
C CYS A 284 -4.91 -0.29 -16.31
N THR A 285 -5.89 0.53 -15.91
CA THR A 285 -6.58 1.47 -16.79
C THR A 285 -6.63 2.89 -16.26
N VAL A 286 -6.16 3.12 -15.03
CA VAL A 286 -6.13 4.45 -14.41
C VAL A 286 -4.68 4.93 -14.33
N PRO A 287 -4.22 5.76 -15.29
CA PRO A 287 -2.91 6.38 -15.21
C PRO A 287 -2.87 7.40 -14.06
N PHE A 288 -1.69 7.66 -13.52
CA PHE A 288 -1.57 8.59 -12.40
C PHE A 288 -2.00 10.02 -12.75
N SER A 289 -1.88 10.43 -14.01
CA SER A 289 -2.41 11.73 -14.48
C SER A 289 -3.92 11.89 -14.29
N GLN A 290 -4.68 10.77 -14.35
CA GLN A 290 -6.10 10.74 -13.98
C GLN A 290 -6.26 10.67 -12.46
N GLY A 291 -5.53 9.78 -11.79
CA GLY A 291 -5.58 9.63 -10.35
C GLY A 291 -5.25 10.91 -9.58
N ALA A 292 -4.26 11.69 -10.05
CA ALA A 292 -3.94 13.00 -9.49
C ALA A 292 -5.15 13.96 -9.55
N LYS A 293 -5.89 13.99 -10.65
CA LYS A 293 -7.11 14.80 -10.78
C LYS A 293 -8.20 14.33 -9.80
N GLU A 294 -8.37 13.02 -9.64
CA GLU A 294 -9.33 12.45 -8.68
C GLU A 294 -8.98 12.84 -7.24
N ILE A 295 -7.69 12.75 -6.87
CA ILE A 295 -7.20 13.16 -5.55
C ILE A 295 -7.49 14.64 -5.30
N ILE A 296 -7.10 15.51 -6.23
CA ILE A 296 -7.29 16.96 -6.07
C ILE A 296 -8.80 17.29 -6.02
N ALA A 297 -9.60 16.76 -6.94
CA ALA A 297 -11.04 17.00 -6.97
C ALA A 297 -11.71 16.57 -5.65
N TRP A 298 -11.34 15.43 -5.09
CA TRP A 298 -11.92 14.94 -3.85
C TRP A 298 -11.57 15.83 -2.63
N HIS A 299 -10.33 16.28 -2.53
CA HIS A 299 -9.91 17.16 -1.44
C HIS A 299 -10.49 18.57 -1.58
N MET A 300 -10.53 19.10 -2.80
CA MET A 300 -11.08 20.45 -3.04
C MET A 300 -12.59 20.53 -2.91
N ALA A 301 -13.31 19.41 -3.01
CA ALA A 301 -14.76 19.37 -2.85
C ALA A 301 -15.23 19.61 -1.42
N ASP A 302 -14.37 19.47 -0.41
CA ASP A 302 -14.74 19.62 1.00
C ASP A 302 -13.55 20.17 1.81
N PRO A 303 -13.67 21.38 2.37
CA PRO A 303 -12.61 21.99 3.18
C PRO A 303 -12.13 21.12 4.36
N SER A 304 -12.99 20.28 4.92
CA SER A 304 -12.62 19.38 6.02
C SER A 304 -11.59 18.32 5.64
N ARG A 305 -11.40 18.08 4.34
CA ARG A 305 -10.41 17.16 3.77
C ARG A 305 -9.06 17.81 3.47
N GLN A 306 -9.02 19.15 3.56
CA GLN A 306 -7.83 19.95 3.28
C GLN A 306 -6.98 20.11 4.54
N VAL A 307 -6.59 18.97 5.12
CA VAL A 307 -5.86 18.94 6.38
C VAL A 307 -4.38 19.24 6.14
N VAL A 308 -3.92 20.38 6.64
CA VAL A 308 -2.51 20.76 6.65
C VAL A 308 -1.85 20.22 7.90
N ASP A 309 -0.78 19.44 7.72
CA ASP A 309 0.12 19.03 8.80
C ASP A 309 1.11 20.16 9.06
N GLU A 310 0.87 20.93 10.12
CA GLU A 310 1.71 22.08 10.48
C GLU A 310 3.14 21.66 10.85
N GLN A 311 3.33 20.47 11.42
CA GLN A 311 4.65 19.98 11.80
C GLN A 311 5.47 19.66 10.54
N PHE A 312 4.84 19.00 9.55
CA PHE A 312 5.46 18.72 8.28
C PHE A 312 5.74 20.01 7.47
N ASP A 313 4.84 21.02 7.51
CA ASP A 313 5.05 22.31 6.83
C ASP A 313 6.26 23.04 7.42
N GLN A 314 6.35 23.14 8.77
CA GLN A 314 7.47 23.75 9.48
C GLN A 314 8.78 22.98 9.26
N LEU A 315 8.75 21.65 9.29
CA LEU A 315 9.90 20.82 8.98
C LEU A 315 10.39 21.07 7.56
N SER A 316 9.47 21.17 6.60
CA SER A 316 9.77 21.47 5.21
C SER A 316 10.46 22.83 5.06
N ASP A 317 9.93 23.89 5.70
CA ASP A 317 10.54 25.21 5.67
C ASP A 317 11.94 25.19 6.29
N LYS A 318 12.13 24.52 7.42
CA LYS A 318 13.42 24.38 8.09
C LYS A 318 14.47 23.66 7.23
N ILE A 319 14.09 22.55 6.60
CA ILE A 319 15.00 21.79 5.73
C ILE A 319 15.39 22.65 4.52
N LEU A 320 14.40 23.24 3.84
CA LEU A 320 14.60 24.02 2.62
C LEU A 320 15.47 25.26 2.87
N GLU A 321 15.22 26.00 3.95
CA GLU A 321 16.01 27.16 4.33
C GLU A 321 17.49 26.82 4.62
N ASN A 322 17.72 25.73 5.37
CA ASN A 322 19.06 25.30 5.70
C ASN A 322 19.81 24.76 4.47
N TYR A 323 19.09 24.02 3.62
CA TYR A 323 19.64 23.49 2.37
C TYR A 323 20.04 24.61 1.42
N GLN A 324 19.19 25.64 1.27
CA GLN A 324 19.50 26.80 0.42
C GLN A 324 20.69 27.61 0.93
N LYS A 325 20.87 27.72 2.26
CA LYS A 325 22.02 28.44 2.85
C LYS A 325 23.37 27.77 2.55
N ALA A 326 23.36 26.46 2.29
CA ALA A 326 24.56 25.72 1.98
C ALA A 326 25.04 25.89 0.51
N TRP A 327 24.22 26.46 -0.36
CA TRP A 327 24.61 26.71 -1.75
C TRP A 327 25.53 27.89 -1.89
N PRO A 328 26.57 27.83 -2.73
CA PRO A 328 27.40 29.00 -3.05
C PRO A 328 26.53 30.15 -3.58
N LYS A 329 26.86 31.38 -3.14
CA LYS A 329 26.21 32.59 -3.65
C LYS A 329 26.81 33.00 -4.98
#